data_f74630261cb3c030a9f080407ace0d81
#
_entry.id   f74630261cb3c030a9f080407ace0d81
#
_cell.length_a   1.000
_cell.length_b   1.000
_cell.length_c   1.000
_cell.angle_alpha   90.00
_cell.angle_beta   90.00
_cell.angle_gamma   90.00
#
_symmetry.space_group_name_H-M   'P 1'
#
loop_
_entity.id
_entity.type
_entity.pdbx_description
1 polymer ?
#
loop_
_entity_poly.entity_id
_entity_poly.type
_entity_poly.pdbx_seq_one_letter_code
_entity_poly.pdbx_strand_id
1 'polypeptide(L)'
;MSPGHVTSRLCALLLSVGALMSGAAWAGRDCEQRAPTVQAVTQGLALAERVQRQLDRSGAEVAVLARMGQDLSRHGLRYSHLGLAYRHEGVWRVLHKLNACGSDRAAVFREGLGQFFLDDPHEYEAALVPLNRSVSSSIQPLLASPQALRPLHEPRYSMLSYAWAQHYQQSNQWAIEVLAFAQQRAVAPQAVARRTSAQQWLKQAGYQPAEIRLSAWTRLGARLTAANVAFDDHPLAWRASGRFQTVTVESVLGWLQSSGQGGPLIVVR
;
A
#
# COMPACT_ATOMS: atom_id res chain seq x y z
N MET A 1 -35.22 64.40 38.20
CA MET A 1 -33.87 63.90 38.38
C MET A 1 -33.88 62.47 37.96
N SER A 2 -33.48 62.16 36.74
CA SER A 2 -33.41 60.82 36.17
C SER A 2 -31.96 60.41 35.97
N PRO A 3 -31.55 59.17 36.30
CA PRO A 3 -30.23 58.66 35.92
C PRO A 3 -30.29 57.99 34.56
N GLY A 4 -29.24 58.27 33.78
CA GLY A 4 -29.10 57.87 32.40
C GLY A 4 -28.78 56.42 32.12
N HIS A 5 -29.21 56.01 30.97
CA HIS A 5 -28.91 54.73 30.31
C HIS A 5 -27.46 54.69 29.77
N VAL A 6 -26.64 53.80 30.32
CA VAL A 6 -25.41 53.34 29.74
C VAL A 6 -25.37 51.83 29.90
N THR A 7 -25.96 51.11 28.97
CA THR A 7 -25.68 49.68 28.76
C THR A 7 -26.17 49.32 27.36
N SER A 8 -25.35 48.77 26.55
CA SER A 8 -25.63 47.96 25.36
C SER A 8 -24.73 48.33 24.15
N ARG A 9 -23.48 48.04 24.22
CA ARG A 9 -22.62 47.93 23.01
C ARG A 9 -21.45 46.97 23.25
N LEU A 10 -21.69 45.77 23.78
CA LEU A 10 -20.58 44.81 24.00
C LEU A 10 -21.02 43.33 23.77
N CYS A 11 -21.95 43.09 22.87
CA CYS A 11 -22.41 41.71 22.55
C CYS A 11 -22.49 41.37 21.07
N ALA A 12 -21.73 42.03 20.20
CA ALA A 12 -21.80 41.82 18.72
C ALA A 12 -20.49 41.43 18.06
N LEU A 13 -19.52 40.83 18.78
CA LEU A 13 -18.21 40.50 18.21
C LEU A 13 -17.75 39.05 18.47
N LEU A 14 -18.64 38.13 18.73
CA LEU A 14 -18.28 36.72 18.99
C LEU A 14 -19.00 35.68 18.11
N LEU A 15 -19.49 36.07 16.93
CA LEU A 15 -20.27 35.15 16.05
C LEU A 15 -19.73 35.05 14.62
N SER A 16 -18.43 35.34 14.36
CA SER A 16 -17.88 35.24 13.00
C SER A 16 -16.57 34.41 12.87
N VAL A 17 -16.32 33.45 13.77
CA VAL A 17 -15.17 32.51 13.67
C VAL A 17 -15.57 31.06 13.38
N GLY A 18 -16.82 30.81 13.03
CA GLY A 18 -17.40 29.46 12.91
C GLY A 18 -17.49 28.86 11.51
N ALA A 19 -16.82 29.38 10.47
CA ALA A 19 -17.08 28.93 9.09
C ALA A 19 -15.83 28.66 8.21
N LEU A 20 -14.72 28.17 8.78
CA LEU A 20 -13.55 27.76 8.00
C LEU A 20 -12.96 26.42 8.47
N MET A 21 -13.80 25.43 8.71
CA MET A 21 -13.35 24.04 8.91
C MET A 21 -14.04 23.08 7.94
N SER A 22 -13.91 23.32 6.66
CA SER A 22 -14.35 22.37 5.62
C SER A 22 -13.13 21.86 4.88
N GLY A 23 -12.54 20.83 5.40
CA GLY A 23 -11.41 20.14 4.79
C GLY A 23 -10.88 19.06 5.71
N ALA A 24 -11.76 18.18 6.21
CA ALA A 24 -11.31 16.94 6.80
C ALA A 24 -10.62 16.13 5.68
N ALA A 25 -9.29 16.18 5.65
CA ALA A 25 -8.50 15.27 4.83
C ALA A 25 -8.72 13.86 5.38
N TRP A 26 -9.69 13.14 4.82
CA TRP A 26 -9.93 11.74 5.12
C TRP A 26 -8.70 10.96 4.62
N ALA A 27 -7.84 10.55 5.54
CA ALA A 27 -6.74 9.65 5.26
C ALA A 27 -7.29 8.22 5.25
N GLY A 28 -7.90 7.82 4.14
CA GLY A 28 -8.49 6.50 3.97
C GLY A 28 -9.69 6.56 3.04
N ARG A 29 -10.01 5.40 2.44
CA ARG A 29 -11.24 5.24 1.67
C ARG A 29 -12.44 5.30 2.62
N ASP A 30 -13.53 5.91 2.17
CA ASP A 30 -14.83 5.82 2.83
C ASP A 30 -15.22 4.34 2.97
N CYS A 31 -15.59 3.91 4.18
CA CYS A 31 -15.95 2.53 4.47
C CYS A 31 -17.40 2.19 4.16
N GLU A 32 -18.16 3.12 3.57
CA GLU A 32 -19.46 2.79 3.03
C GLU A 32 -19.30 1.78 1.88
N GLN A 33 -19.87 0.59 2.08
CA GLN A 33 -19.96 -0.42 1.03
C GLN A 33 -20.99 0.05 0.00
N ARG A 34 -20.56 0.83 -0.97
CA ARG A 34 -21.38 1.14 -2.14
C ARG A 34 -21.34 -0.04 -3.11
N ALA A 35 -22.49 -0.52 -3.53
CA ALA A 35 -22.56 -1.52 -4.58
C ALA A 35 -21.85 -0.96 -5.82
N PRO A 36 -20.92 -1.70 -6.45
CA PRO A 36 -20.23 -1.23 -7.64
C PRO A 36 -21.23 -1.02 -8.79
N THR A 37 -21.05 0.04 -9.56
CA THR A 37 -21.87 0.27 -10.75
C THR A 37 -21.53 -0.74 -11.83
N VAL A 38 -22.46 -0.99 -12.76
CA VAL A 38 -22.23 -1.85 -13.93
C VAL A 38 -20.99 -1.38 -14.71
N GLN A 39 -20.83 -0.05 -14.86
CA GLN A 39 -19.67 0.54 -15.54
C GLN A 39 -18.36 0.20 -14.81
N ALA A 40 -18.30 0.35 -13.48
CA ALA A 40 -17.12 0.02 -12.68
C ALA A 40 -16.75 -1.45 -12.81
N VAL A 41 -17.74 -2.35 -12.74
CA VAL A 41 -17.51 -3.79 -12.93
C VAL A 41 -16.97 -4.08 -14.34
N THR A 42 -17.57 -3.50 -15.37
CA THR A 42 -17.14 -3.70 -16.75
C THR A 42 -15.71 -3.22 -16.98
N GLN A 43 -15.36 -2.03 -16.49
CA GLN A 43 -14.01 -1.46 -16.63
C GLN A 43 -12.98 -2.27 -15.85
N GLY A 44 -13.30 -2.70 -14.62
CA GLY A 44 -12.41 -3.54 -13.79
C GLY A 44 -12.13 -4.89 -14.45
N LEU A 45 -13.16 -5.57 -14.97
CA LEU A 45 -12.99 -6.84 -15.67
C LEU A 45 -12.24 -6.69 -17.00
N ALA A 46 -12.50 -5.62 -17.74
CA ALA A 46 -11.77 -5.33 -18.99
C ALA A 46 -10.28 -5.05 -18.72
N LEU A 47 -9.94 -4.35 -17.61
CA LEU A 47 -8.56 -4.19 -17.18
C LEU A 47 -7.93 -5.54 -16.80
N ALA A 48 -8.63 -6.36 -16.02
CA ALA A 48 -8.17 -7.68 -15.62
C ALA A 48 -7.82 -8.55 -16.84
N GLU A 49 -8.66 -8.53 -17.87
CA GLU A 49 -8.42 -9.25 -19.13
C GLU A 49 -7.18 -8.72 -19.87
N ARG A 50 -7.01 -7.40 -19.96
CA ARG A 50 -5.80 -6.81 -20.58
C ARG A 50 -4.53 -7.18 -19.80
N VAL A 51 -4.58 -7.14 -18.48
CA VAL A 51 -3.47 -7.55 -17.61
C VAL A 51 -3.16 -9.03 -17.78
N GLN A 52 -4.17 -9.90 -17.84
CA GLN A 52 -3.98 -11.32 -18.09
C GLN A 52 -3.22 -11.56 -19.40
N ARG A 53 -3.66 -10.90 -20.51
CA ARG A 53 -2.97 -11.01 -21.80
C ARG A 53 -1.51 -10.57 -21.74
N GLN A 54 -1.19 -9.52 -20.96
CA GLN A 54 0.20 -9.07 -20.79
C GLN A 54 1.02 -10.04 -19.95
N LEU A 55 0.44 -10.59 -18.88
CA LEU A 55 1.09 -11.63 -18.06
C LEU A 55 1.37 -12.88 -18.90
N ASP A 56 0.43 -13.32 -19.71
CA ASP A 56 0.59 -14.49 -20.60
C ASP A 56 1.69 -14.24 -21.66
N ARG A 57 1.71 -13.05 -22.25
CA ARG A 57 2.74 -12.67 -23.24
C ARG A 57 4.14 -12.53 -22.64
N SER A 58 4.22 -12.18 -21.37
CA SER A 58 5.53 -12.03 -20.69
C SER A 58 6.28 -13.35 -20.52
N GLY A 59 5.60 -14.49 -20.59
CA GLY A 59 6.16 -15.82 -20.33
C GLY A 59 6.61 -16.03 -18.88
N ALA A 60 6.33 -15.09 -17.99
CA ALA A 60 6.68 -15.21 -16.57
C ALA A 60 5.64 -16.04 -15.82
N GLU A 61 6.10 -16.79 -14.81
CA GLU A 61 5.21 -17.53 -13.90
C GLU A 61 4.78 -16.67 -12.70
N VAL A 62 5.55 -15.62 -12.39
CA VAL A 62 5.27 -14.68 -11.31
C VAL A 62 5.58 -13.25 -11.75
N ALA A 63 4.74 -12.30 -11.35
CA ALA A 63 4.93 -10.88 -11.55
C ALA A 63 4.52 -10.07 -10.31
N VAL A 64 5.16 -8.93 -10.09
CA VAL A 64 4.62 -7.90 -9.20
C VAL A 64 3.57 -7.12 -9.99
N LEU A 65 2.37 -7.03 -9.47
CA LEU A 65 1.22 -6.37 -10.10
C LEU A 65 0.75 -5.22 -9.22
N ALA A 66 0.65 -4.03 -9.78
CA ALA A 66 0.23 -2.82 -9.10
C ALA A 66 -1.07 -2.24 -9.70
N ARG A 67 -1.85 -1.52 -8.87
CA ARG A 67 -3.07 -0.83 -9.27
C ARG A 67 -3.17 0.57 -8.66
N MET A 68 -3.94 1.42 -9.31
CA MET A 68 -4.30 2.77 -8.84
C MET A 68 -5.57 2.70 -7.97
N GLY A 69 -5.47 2.19 -6.74
CA GLY A 69 -6.60 2.05 -5.83
C GLY A 69 -7.02 3.36 -5.16
N GLN A 70 -6.08 4.30 -4.96
CA GLN A 70 -6.32 5.61 -4.35
C GLN A 70 -5.55 6.68 -5.11
N ASP A 71 -6.06 7.92 -5.10
CA ASP A 71 -5.32 9.08 -5.60
C ASP A 71 -4.18 9.46 -4.64
N LEU A 72 -2.96 9.23 -5.07
CA LEU A 72 -1.73 9.60 -4.36
C LEU A 72 -0.93 10.67 -5.10
N SER A 73 -1.50 11.32 -6.11
CA SER A 73 -0.83 12.31 -6.97
C SER A 73 -0.20 13.47 -6.19
N ARG A 74 -0.85 13.91 -5.10
CA ARG A 74 -0.31 14.94 -4.17
C ARG A 74 1.00 14.53 -3.49
N HIS A 75 1.34 13.25 -3.50
CA HIS A 75 2.60 12.71 -2.97
C HIS A 75 3.58 12.33 -4.09
N GLY A 76 3.24 12.62 -5.35
CA GLY A 76 4.03 12.24 -6.51
C GLY A 76 4.03 10.73 -6.78
N LEU A 77 3.05 10.00 -6.24
CA LEU A 77 2.89 8.56 -6.40
C LEU A 77 1.71 8.27 -7.34
N ARG A 78 1.86 7.23 -8.16
CA ARG A 78 0.83 6.82 -9.12
C ARG A 78 0.05 5.61 -8.62
N TYR A 79 0.75 4.60 -8.11
CA TYR A 79 0.14 3.35 -7.67
C TYR A 79 0.06 3.31 -6.14
N SER A 80 -1.08 2.88 -5.62
CA SER A 80 -1.31 2.82 -4.18
C SER A 80 -1.15 1.42 -3.59
N HIS A 81 -1.30 0.37 -4.41
CA HIS A 81 -1.34 -1.00 -3.92
C HIS A 81 -0.69 -1.97 -4.91
N LEU A 82 0.04 -2.95 -4.38
CA LEU A 82 0.58 -4.05 -5.16
C LEU A 82 0.26 -5.42 -4.56
N GLY A 83 0.28 -6.43 -5.43
CA GLY A 83 0.17 -7.85 -5.09
C GLY A 83 1.19 -8.67 -5.90
N LEU A 84 1.32 -9.92 -5.51
CA LEU A 84 2.15 -10.91 -6.19
C LEU A 84 1.25 -11.78 -7.06
N ALA A 85 1.24 -11.49 -8.38
CA ALA A 85 0.52 -12.28 -9.36
C ALA A 85 1.33 -13.53 -9.71
N TYR A 86 0.70 -14.70 -9.70
CA TYR A 86 1.37 -15.97 -9.99
C TYR A 86 0.41 -16.95 -10.66
N ARG A 87 0.97 -17.84 -11.46
CA ARG A 87 0.20 -18.91 -12.11
C ARG A 87 0.05 -20.08 -11.15
N HIS A 88 -1.18 -20.51 -10.92
CA HIS A 88 -1.52 -21.64 -10.08
C HIS A 88 -2.58 -22.48 -10.78
N GLU A 89 -2.27 -23.73 -11.07
CA GLU A 89 -3.17 -24.64 -11.82
C GLU A 89 -3.67 -24.03 -13.14
N GLY A 90 -2.77 -23.37 -13.87
CA GLY A 90 -3.07 -22.73 -15.15
C GLY A 90 -3.80 -21.38 -15.06
N VAL A 91 -4.18 -20.92 -13.86
CA VAL A 91 -4.94 -19.70 -13.65
C VAL A 91 -4.09 -18.66 -12.90
N TRP A 92 -4.19 -17.38 -13.31
CA TRP A 92 -3.57 -16.28 -12.58
C TRP A 92 -4.29 -16.00 -11.26
N ARG A 93 -3.53 -15.97 -10.18
CA ARG A 93 -3.96 -15.57 -8.84
C ARG A 93 -3.10 -14.39 -8.37
N VAL A 94 -3.66 -13.56 -7.52
CA VAL A 94 -2.94 -12.48 -6.86
C VAL A 94 -2.95 -12.74 -5.36
N LEU A 95 -1.77 -12.84 -4.75
CA LEU A 95 -1.62 -12.88 -3.31
C LEU A 95 -1.23 -11.47 -2.84
N HIS A 96 -2.03 -10.90 -1.96
CA HIS A 96 -1.82 -9.55 -1.47
C HIS A 96 -2.35 -9.37 -0.05
N LYS A 97 -1.96 -8.29 0.61
CA LYS A 97 -2.40 -7.95 1.95
C LYS A 97 -3.34 -6.76 1.90
N LEU A 98 -4.49 -6.84 2.57
CA LEU A 98 -5.45 -5.75 2.70
C LEU A 98 -5.75 -5.47 4.17
N ASN A 99 -5.93 -4.20 4.53
CA ASN A 99 -6.49 -3.84 5.82
C ASN A 99 -8.02 -3.90 5.77
N ALA A 100 -8.63 -4.28 6.88
CA ALA A 100 -10.06 -4.13 7.06
C ALA A 100 -10.40 -2.63 7.14
N CYS A 101 -11.42 -2.21 6.39
CA CYS A 101 -11.78 -0.80 6.30
C CYS A 101 -12.07 -0.20 7.69
N GLY A 102 -11.62 1.02 7.94
CA GLY A 102 -11.78 1.69 9.24
C GLY A 102 -11.00 1.06 10.40
N SER A 103 -10.07 0.15 10.13
CA SER A 103 -9.37 -0.63 11.15
C SER A 103 -7.85 -0.59 10.95
N ASP A 104 -7.12 -0.81 12.04
CA ASP A 104 -5.67 -1.05 12.04
C ASP A 104 -5.30 -2.54 11.83
N ARG A 105 -6.24 -3.37 11.36
CA ARG A 105 -6.05 -4.81 11.15
C ARG A 105 -6.01 -5.14 9.67
N ALA A 106 -5.12 -6.07 9.31
CA ALA A 106 -4.95 -6.54 7.95
C ALA A 106 -4.83 -8.05 7.87
N ALA A 107 -5.19 -8.61 6.71
CA ALA A 107 -5.05 -10.02 6.40
C ALA A 107 -4.49 -10.20 4.97
N VAL A 108 -4.00 -11.40 4.68
CA VAL A 108 -3.50 -11.78 3.36
C VAL A 108 -4.60 -12.53 2.62
N PHE A 109 -4.86 -12.11 1.38
CA PHE A 109 -5.91 -12.64 0.52
C PHE A 109 -5.31 -13.23 -0.74
N ARG A 110 -5.96 -14.30 -1.24
CA ARG A 110 -5.70 -14.90 -2.55
C ARG A 110 -6.91 -14.64 -3.41
N GLU A 111 -6.75 -13.86 -4.46
CA GLU A 111 -7.83 -13.45 -5.33
C GLU A 111 -7.54 -13.80 -6.79
N GLY A 112 -8.55 -13.78 -7.64
CA GLY A 112 -8.40 -13.76 -9.09
C GLY A 112 -8.11 -12.35 -9.58
N LEU A 113 -7.60 -12.20 -10.81
CA LEU A 113 -7.34 -10.90 -11.42
C LEU A 113 -8.59 -10.01 -11.46
N GLY A 114 -9.76 -10.58 -11.76
CA GLY A 114 -11.02 -9.83 -11.77
C GLY A 114 -11.30 -9.19 -10.41
N GLN A 115 -11.25 -9.97 -9.34
CA GLN A 115 -11.51 -9.48 -7.98
C GLN A 115 -10.47 -8.42 -7.56
N PHE A 116 -9.19 -8.61 -7.90
CA PHE A 116 -8.14 -7.63 -7.61
C PHE A 116 -8.42 -6.25 -8.22
N PHE A 117 -9.09 -6.16 -9.37
CA PHE A 117 -9.43 -4.89 -10.04
C PHE A 117 -10.86 -4.41 -9.79
N LEU A 118 -11.69 -5.16 -9.05
CA LEU A 118 -13.05 -4.74 -8.68
C LEU A 118 -13.13 -4.00 -7.33
N ASP A 119 -12.00 -3.76 -6.68
CA ASP A 119 -11.93 -3.01 -5.41
C ASP A 119 -11.88 -1.49 -5.67
N ASP A 120 -12.87 -0.96 -6.38
CA ASP A 120 -13.16 0.46 -6.64
C ASP A 120 -11.88 1.30 -6.89
N PRO A 121 -11.16 1.08 -7.99
CA PRO A 121 -9.92 1.80 -8.26
C PRO A 121 -10.19 3.28 -8.58
N HIS A 122 -9.23 4.14 -8.22
CA HIS A 122 -9.24 5.56 -8.60
C HIS A 122 -9.14 5.71 -10.14
N GLU A 123 -8.27 4.93 -10.77
CA GLU A 123 -8.16 4.83 -12.23
C GLU A 123 -7.99 3.36 -12.66
N TYR A 124 -8.52 3.03 -13.84
CA TYR A 124 -8.41 1.69 -14.43
C TYR A 124 -7.08 1.51 -15.17
N GLU A 125 -6.00 1.64 -14.43
CA GLU A 125 -4.65 1.41 -14.89
C GLU A 125 -3.93 0.45 -13.94
N ALA A 126 -3.08 -0.40 -14.53
CA ALA A 126 -2.20 -1.31 -13.81
C ALA A 126 -0.75 -1.16 -14.30
N ALA A 127 0.19 -1.50 -13.44
CA ALA A 127 1.58 -1.73 -13.81
C ALA A 127 1.99 -3.13 -13.38
N LEU A 128 2.81 -3.79 -14.19
CA LEU A 128 3.37 -5.08 -13.82
C LEU A 128 4.85 -5.16 -14.16
N VAL A 129 5.59 -5.88 -13.32
CA VAL A 129 6.98 -6.26 -13.55
C VAL A 129 7.07 -7.78 -13.47
N PRO A 130 7.25 -8.47 -14.61
CA PRO A 130 7.51 -9.90 -14.63
C PRO A 130 8.79 -10.19 -13.87
N LEU A 131 8.77 -11.17 -12.97
CA LEU A 131 9.98 -11.58 -12.25
C LEU A 131 10.84 -12.48 -13.14
N ASN A 132 12.15 -12.38 -13.01
CA ASN A 132 13.06 -13.28 -13.72
C ASN A 132 12.88 -14.74 -13.25
N ARG A 133 13.36 -15.70 -14.04
CA ARG A 133 13.17 -17.12 -13.76
C ARG A 133 13.70 -17.55 -12.39
N SER A 134 14.85 -17.03 -11.99
CA SER A 134 15.48 -17.39 -10.71
C SER A 134 14.60 -16.97 -9.53
N VAL A 135 14.08 -15.73 -9.52
CA VAL A 135 13.20 -15.24 -8.49
C VAL A 135 11.83 -15.95 -8.55
N SER A 136 11.28 -16.15 -9.76
CA SER A 136 10.01 -16.85 -9.95
C SER A 136 10.04 -18.27 -9.39
N SER A 137 11.07 -19.05 -9.67
CA SER A 137 11.20 -20.44 -9.18
C SER A 137 11.31 -20.51 -7.65
N SER A 138 11.89 -19.49 -7.02
CA SER A 138 12.04 -19.43 -5.55
C SER A 138 10.75 -19.00 -4.84
N ILE A 139 9.99 -18.08 -5.45
CA ILE A 139 8.80 -17.51 -4.80
C ILE A 139 7.51 -18.30 -5.09
N GLN A 140 7.37 -18.88 -6.28
CA GLN A 140 6.13 -19.55 -6.71
C GLN A 140 5.66 -20.64 -5.74
N PRO A 141 6.52 -21.53 -5.19
CA PRO A 141 6.10 -22.52 -4.21
C PRO A 141 5.57 -21.90 -2.91
N LEU A 142 6.11 -20.73 -2.51
CA LEU A 142 5.67 -19.99 -1.33
C LEU A 142 4.28 -19.38 -1.55
N LEU A 143 4.03 -18.83 -2.75
CA LEU A 143 2.73 -18.27 -3.11
C LEU A 143 1.65 -19.35 -3.25
N ALA A 144 2.02 -20.52 -3.74
CA ALA A 144 1.13 -21.68 -3.82
C ALA A 144 0.72 -22.19 -2.42
N SER A 145 1.62 -22.07 -1.43
CA SER A 145 1.38 -22.51 -0.04
C SER A 145 1.56 -21.34 0.96
N PRO A 146 0.59 -20.41 1.05
CA PRO A 146 0.74 -19.19 1.84
C PRO A 146 0.98 -19.40 3.33
N GLN A 147 0.72 -20.60 3.86
CA GLN A 147 1.01 -20.96 5.26
C GLN A 147 2.50 -20.74 5.60
N ALA A 148 3.39 -20.99 4.65
CA ALA A 148 4.83 -20.74 4.79
C ALA A 148 5.18 -19.26 4.97
N LEU A 149 4.27 -18.34 4.58
CA LEU A 149 4.42 -16.91 4.66
C LEU A 149 3.81 -16.30 5.94
N ARG A 150 3.11 -17.09 6.76
CA ARG A 150 2.49 -16.59 8.02
C ARG A 150 3.48 -15.85 8.94
N PRO A 151 4.74 -16.31 9.12
CA PRO A 151 5.70 -15.59 9.97
C PRO A 151 6.14 -14.23 9.42
N LEU A 152 5.87 -13.94 8.14
CA LEU A 152 6.12 -12.64 7.52
C LEU A 152 4.92 -11.69 7.63
N HIS A 153 3.79 -12.13 8.18
CA HIS A 153 2.59 -11.34 8.31
C HIS A 153 2.48 -10.72 9.71
N GLU A 154 2.37 -9.40 9.79
CA GLU A 154 1.98 -8.65 11.00
C GLU A 154 0.55 -8.12 10.78
N PRO A 155 -0.44 -8.54 11.58
CA PRO A 155 -1.82 -8.09 11.39
C PRO A 155 -2.05 -6.62 11.75
N ARG A 156 -1.20 -5.99 12.57
CA ARG A 156 -1.29 -4.57 12.88
C ARG A 156 -0.85 -3.75 11.66
N TYR A 157 -1.76 -2.95 11.16
CA TYR A 157 -1.58 -2.21 9.92
C TYR A 157 -1.36 -0.72 10.20
N SER A 158 -0.38 -0.14 9.54
CA SER A 158 -0.30 1.31 9.36
C SER A 158 0.07 1.62 7.92
N MET A 159 -0.71 2.48 7.26
CA MET A 159 -0.46 2.92 5.88
C MET A 159 0.94 3.52 5.69
N LEU A 160 1.48 4.13 6.73
CA LEU A 160 2.81 4.74 6.75
C LEU A 160 3.79 3.95 7.63
N SER A 161 3.60 2.63 7.78
CA SER A 161 4.53 1.82 8.58
C SER A 161 5.98 2.05 8.15
N TYR A 162 6.87 2.17 9.14
CA TYR A 162 8.29 2.32 8.88
C TYR A 162 8.86 1.08 8.21
N ALA A 163 9.52 1.25 7.09
CA ALA A 163 10.01 0.14 6.27
C ALA A 163 10.90 -0.87 7.02
N TRP A 164 11.50 -0.46 8.13
CA TRP A 164 12.47 -1.24 8.91
C TRP A 164 11.98 -1.61 10.32
N ALA A 165 10.73 -1.29 10.66
CA ALA A 165 10.12 -1.66 11.94
C ALA A 165 9.34 -2.98 11.87
N GLN A 166 9.01 -3.50 13.07
CA GLN A 166 8.28 -4.76 13.23
C GLN A 166 6.87 -4.53 13.78
N HIS A 167 6.58 -3.33 14.30
CA HIS A 167 5.35 -3.07 15.06
C HIS A 167 4.12 -3.02 14.15
N TYR A 168 4.26 -2.40 12.97
CA TYR A 168 3.22 -2.37 11.92
C TYR A 168 3.74 -2.95 10.62
N GLN A 169 2.82 -3.20 9.70
CA GLN A 169 3.15 -3.64 8.34
C GLN A 169 2.06 -3.24 7.36
N GLN A 170 2.37 -2.36 6.41
CA GLN A 170 1.46 -2.08 5.31
C GLN A 170 1.54 -3.14 4.20
N SER A 171 0.62 -3.05 3.23
CA SER A 171 0.44 -4.05 2.17
C SER A 171 1.68 -4.24 1.29
N ASN A 172 2.27 -3.14 0.79
CA ASN A 172 3.43 -3.20 -0.11
C ASN A 172 4.68 -3.67 0.65
N GLN A 173 4.79 -3.35 1.96
CA GLN A 173 5.87 -3.83 2.81
C GLN A 173 5.82 -5.34 2.98
N TRP A 174 4.63 -5.91 3.20
CA TRP A 174 4.48 -7.37 3.26
C TRP A 174 4.95 -8.03 1.97
N ALA A 175 4.56 -7.51 0.83
CA ALA A 175 4.90 -8.12 -0.46
C ALA A 175 6.40 -8.07 -0.76
N ILE A 176 7.10 -6.95 -0.47
CA ILE A 176 8.56 -6.88 -0.67
C ILE A 176 9.32 -7.75 0.35
N GLU A 177 8.81 -7.90 1.59
CA GLU A 177 9.39 -8.83 2.57
C GLU A 177 9.24 -10.29 2.13
N VAL A 178 8.14 -10.65 1.46
CA VAL A 178 7.95 -11.97 0.83
C VAL A 178 8.95 -12.20 -0.31
N LEU A 179 9.15 -11.21 -1.19
CA LEU A 179 10.15 -11.26 -2.25
C LEU A 179 11.56 -11.46 -1.69
N ALA A 180 11.92 -10.71 -0.65
CA ALA A 180 13.22 -10.83 0.01
C ALA A 180 13.44 -12.21 0.63
N PHE A 181 12.43 -12.76 1.29
CA PHE A 181 12.49 -14.10 1.88
C PHE A 181 12.65 -15.18 0.81
N ALA A 182 11.94 -15.06 -0.32
CA ALA A 182 12.09 -16.00 -1.43
C ALA A 182 13.53 -16.03 -1.97
N GLN A 183 14.17 -14.87 -2.06
CA GLN A 183 15.57 -14.76 -2.49
C GLN A 183 16.55 -15.31 -1.45
N GLN A 184 16.31 -15.08 -0.16
CA GLN A 184 17.08 -15.74 0.90
C GLN A 184 17.04 -17.26 0.78
N ARG A 185 15.85 -17.82 0.53
CA ARG A 185 15.70 -19.26 0.35
C ARG A 185 16.38 -19.80 -0.91
N ALA A 186 16.50 -18.99 -1.96
CA ALA A 186 17.22 -19.42 -3.15
C ALA A 186 18.70 -19.71 -2.87
N VAL A 187 19.33 -18.96 -1.96
CA VAL A 187 20.75 -19.12 -1.58
C VAL A 187 20.94 -19.89 -0.28
N ALA A 188 19.92 -19.94 0.58
CA ALA A 188 19.90 -20.67 1.86
C ALA A 188 18.56 -21.37 2.03
N PRO A 189 18.36 -22.57 1.46
CA PRO A 189 17.07 -23.28 1.45
C PRO A 189 16.46 -23.53 2.83
N GLN A 190 17.29 -23.60 3.88
CA GLN A 190 16.90 -23.77 5.27
C GLN A 190 16.52 -22.45 5.98
N ALA A 191 16.59 -21.30 5.29
CA ALA A 191 16.25 -20.02 5.88
C ALA A 191 14.82 -20.03 6.45
N VAL A 192 14.68 -19.54 7.68
CA VAL A 192 13.39 -19.44 8.38
C VAL A 192 12.75 -18.10 8.06
N ALA A 193 11.44 -18.14 7.75
CA ALA A 193 10.68 -16.93 7.47
C ALA A 193 10.64 -16.01 8.71
N ARG A 194 11.24 -14.84 8.59
CA ARG A 194 11.22 -13.77 9.61
C ARG A 194 11.28 -12.40 8.93
N ARG A 195 10.44 -11.48 9.35
CA ARG A 195 10.43 -10.10 8.84
C ARG A 195 11.79 -9.40 9.03
N THR A 196 12.41 -9.59 10.19
CA THR A 196 13.74 -9.01 10.48
C THR A 196 14.81 -9.46 9.48
N SER A 197 14.83 -10.77 9.15
CA SER A 197 15.78 -11.31 8.16
C SER A 197 15.48 -10.81 6.76
N ALA A 198 14.21 -10.74 6.37
CA ALA A 198 13.79 -10.19 5.08
C ALA A 198 14.17 -8.71 4.93
N GLN A 199 13.97 -7.91 5.97
CA GLN A 199 14.37 -6.48 5.98
C GLN A 199 15.89 -6.32 5.94
N GLN A 200 16.64 -7.17 6.63
CA GLN A 200 18.12 -7.15 6.55
C GLN A 200 18.59 -7.50 5.14
N TRP A 201 17.97 -8.49 4.50
CA TRP A 201 18.25 -8.84 3.10
C TRP A 201 18.00 -7.66 2.17
N LEU A 202 16.84 -6.98 2.30
CA LEU A 202 16.51 -5.79 1.50
C LEU A 202 17.54 -4.68 1.64
N LYS A 203 18.03 -4.42 2.86
CA LYS A 203 19.11 -3.44 3.09
C LYS A 203 20.39 -3.82 2.37
N GLN A 204 20.78 -5.09 2.45
CA GLN A 204 21.97 -5.61 1.78
C GLN A 204 21.82 -5.61 0.25
N ALA A 205 20.61 -5.85 -0.25
CA ALA A 205 20.27 -5.79 -1.67
C ALA A 205 20.04 -4.36 -2.19
N GLY A 206 20.34 -3.33 -1.39
CA GLY A 206 20.28 -1.93 -1.82
C GLY A 206 18.87 -1.34 -1.97
N TYR A 207 17.84 -1.97 -1.40
CA TYR A 207 16.49 -1.40 -1.42
C TYR A 207 16.42 -0.08 -0.66
N GLN A 208 15.83 0.93 -1.29
CA GLN A 208 15.62 2.25 -0.72
C GLN A 208 14.11 2.53 -0.60
N PRO A 209 13.55 2.58 0.62
CA PRO A 209 12.16 3.00 0.82
C PRO A 209 11.96 4.46 0.43
N ALA A 210 10.74 4.80 0.03
CA ALA A 210 10.39 6.17 -0.28
C ALA A 210 10.32 7.05 0.97
N GLU A 211 10.76 8.31 0.86
CA GLU A 211 10.57 9.32 1.89
C GLU A 211 9.33 10.16 1.58
N ILE A 212 8.40 10.22 2.55
CA ILE A 212 7.22 11.08 2.48
C ILE A 212 7.36 12.18 3.54
N ARG A 213 7.04 13.42 3.17
CA ARG A 213 7.01 14.57 4.08
C ARG A 213 5.58 14.94 4.41
N LEU A 214 5.27 15.02 5.70
CA LEU A 214 3.95 15.39 6.21
C LEU A 214 4.06 16.58 7.16
N SER A 215 3.19 17.56 6.96
CA SER A 215 3.08 18.70 7.88
C SER A 215 2.58 18.25 9.26
N ALA A 216 2.81 19.07 10.28
CA ALA A 216 2.29 18.79 11.63
C ALA A 216 0.76 18.71 11.66
N TRP A 217 0.08 19.55 10.88
CA TRP A 217 -1.37 19.57 10.77
C TRP A 217 -1.92 18.32 10.08
N THR A 218 -1.27 17.85 8.99
CA THR A 218 -1.63 16.59 8.32
C THR A 218 -1.52 15.40 9.28
N ARG A 219 -0.46 15.35 10.09
CA ARG A 219 -0.23 14.28 11.07
C ARG A 219 -1.27 14.30 12.19
N LEU A 220 -1.62 15.48 12.69
CA LEU A 220 -2.64 15.64 13.73
C LEU A 220 -4.01 15.19 13.20
N GLY A 221 -4.38 15.64 12.00
CA GLY A 221 -5.62 15.21 11.34
C GLY A 221 -5.67 13.70 11.16
N ALA A 222 -4.63 13.07 10.61
CA ALA A 222 -4.58 11.64 10.40
C ALA A 222 -4.72 10.83 11.71
N ARG A 223 -4.09 11.27 12.80
CA ARG A 223 -4.23 10.60 14.12
C ARG A 223 -5.64 10.63 14.67
N LEU A 224 -6.41 11.67 14.35
CA LEU A 224 -7.77 11.85 14.86
C LEU A 224 -8.83 11.17 13.99
N THR A 225 -8.53 10.95 12.70
CA THR A 225 -9.54 10.54 11.72
C THR A 225 -9.29 9.17 11.07
N ALA A 226 -8.07 8.61 11.20
CA ALA A 226 -7.70 7.39 10.50
C ALA A 226 -7.12 6.34 11.46
N ALA A 227 -7.87 5.28 11.74
CA ALA A 227 -7.44 4.16 12.58
C ALA A 227 -6.23 3.40 11.99
N ASN A 228 -6.04 3.47 10.68
CA ASN A 228 -4.99 2.78 9.94
C ASN A 228 -3.74 3.65 9.66
N VAL A 229 -3.53 4.72 10.42
CA VAL A 229 -2.35 5.59 10.33
C VAL A 229 -1.71 5.76 11.70
N ALA A 230 -0.50 5.22 11.86
CA ALA A 230 0.34 5.39 13.05
C ALA A 230 1.72 5.90 12.61
N PHE A 231 2.39 6.62 13.50
CA PHE A 231 3.70 7.24 13.23
C PHE A 231 4.76 6.85 14.26
N ASP A 232 4.40 6.10 15.28
CA ASP A 232 5.20 5.81 16.46
C ASP A 232 6.29 4.75 16.23
N ASP A 233 6.24 4.03 15.12
CA ASP A 233 7.27 3.07 14.71
C ASP A 233 8.49 3.70 14.00
N HIS A 234 8.40 4.98 13.60
CA HIS A 234 9.52 5.71 13.02
C HIS A 234 10.47 6.27 14.10
N PRO A 235 11.77 6.38 13.79
CA PRO A 235 12.72 7.04 14.68
C PRO A 235 12.29 8.46 15.08
N LEU A 236 12.52 8.86 16.33
CA LEU A 236 12.05 10.13 16.88
C LEU A 236 12.51 11.34 16.05
N ALA A 237 13.77 11.35 15.59
CA ALA A 237 14.32 12.43 14.78
C ALA A 237 13.56 12.59 13.42
N TRP A 238 13.13 11.49 12.82
CA TRP A 238 12.34 11.51 11.58
C TRP A 238 10.93 12.04 11.84
N ARG A 239 10.29 11.57 12.91
CA ARG A 239 8.97 12.08 13.32
C ARG A 239 8.99 13.57 13.64
N ALA A 240 10.02 14.04 14.34
CA ALA A 240 10.19 15.45 14.68
C ALA A 240 10.33 16.33 13.44
N SER A 241 11.08 15.88 12.44
CA SER A 241 11.27 16.59 11.17
C SER A 241 10.12 16.43 10.15
N GLY A 242 9.08 15.66 10.47
CA GLY A 242 7.96 15.39 9.56
C GLY A 242 8.32 14.48 8.37
N ARG A 243 9.43 13.73 8.47
CA ARG A 243 9.90 12.79 7.46
C ARG A 243 9.47 11.38 7.85
N PHE A 244 9.03 10.60 6.85
CA PHE A 244 8.58 9.22 7.05
C PHE A 244 9.09 8.36 5.91
N GLN A 245 9.77 7.26 6.25
CA GLN A 245 10.18 6.25 5.26
C GLN A 245 9.16 5.12 5.25
N THR A 246 8.59 4.85 4.08
CA THR A 246 7.64 3.76 3.91
C THR A 246 7.85 3.06 2.56
N VAL A 247 7.25 1.89 2.40
CA VAL A 247 7.33 1.12 1.16
C VAL A 247 6.24 1.59 0.20
N THR A 248 6.60 2.30 -0.87
CA THR A 248 5.66 2.65 -1.95
C THR A 248 5.76 1.63 -3.09
N VAL A 249 4.74 1.60 -3.93
CA VAL A 249 4.75 0.75 -5.12
C VAL A 249 5.93 1.11 -6.01
N GLU A 250 6.14 2.41 -6.26
CA GLU A 250 7.23 2.92 -7.11
C GLU A 250 8.61 2.50 -6.59
N SER A 251 8.80 2.53 -5.25
CA SER A 251 10.07 2.09 -4.65
C SER A 251 10.34 0.60 -4.87
N VAL A 252 9.29 -0.23 -4.86
CA VAL A 252 9.41 -1.67 -5.15
C VAL A 252 9.69 -1.92 -6.63
N LEU A 253 8.91 -1.30 -7.52
CA LEU A 253 9.08 -1.46 -8.97
C LEU A 253 10.47 -0.97 -9.43
N GLY A 254 10.91 0.19 -8.93
CA GLY A 254 12.24 0.73 -9.22
C GLY A 254 13.37 -0.17 -8.73
N TRP A 255 13.24 -0.74 -7.53
CA TRP A 255 14.22 -1.69 -7.00
C TRP A 255 14.29 -2.99 -7.81
N LEU A 256 13.16 -3.55 -8.22
CA LEU A 256 13.15 -4.75 -9.06
C LEU A 256 13.88 -4.54 -10.38
N GLN A 257 13.73 -3.36 -10.99
CA GLN A 257 14.45 -3.01 -12.24
C GLN A 257 15.94 -2.79 -12.00
N SER A 258 16.30 -1.99 -11.00
CA SER A 258 17.70 -1.63 -10.70
C SER A 258 18.53 -2.83 -10.21
N SER A 259 17.90 -3.79 -9.54
CA SER A 259 18.55 -5.02 -9.04
C SER A 259 18.59 -6.16 -10.08
N GLY A 260 18.00 -5.97 -11.27
CA GLY A 260 17.91 -7.00 -12.31
C GLY A 260 17.03 -8.20 -11.94
N GLN A 261 16.16 -8.07 -10.95
CA GLN A 261 15.29 -9.16 -10.48
C GLN A 261 13.98 -9.25 -11.26
N GLY A 262 13.61 -8.18 -11.94
CA GLY A 262 12.44 -8.08 -12.79
C GLY A 262 12.78 -7.70 -14.22
N GLY A 263 11.88 -8.01 -15.12
CA GLY A 263 11.87 -7.53 -16.51
C GLY A 263 11.44 -6.06 -16.61
N PRO A 264 11.11 -5.59 -17.81
CA PRO A 264 10.65 -4.23 -18.02
C PRO A 264 9.33 -3.96 -17.30
N LEU A 265 9.15 -2.71 -16.86
CA LEU A 265 7.85 -2.23 -16.37
C LEU A 265 6.86 -2.15 -17.54
N ILE A 266 5.73 -2.81 -17.39
CA ILE A 266 4.64 -2.83 -18.38
C ILE A 266 3.44 -2.11 -17.77
N VAL A 267 2.99 -1.02 -18.40
CA VAL A 267 1.78 -0.29 -18.02
C VAL A 267 0.62 -0.76 -18.88
N VAL A 268 -0.53 -1.03 -18.26
CA VAL A 268 -1.75 -1.52 -18.88
C VAL A 268 -2.89 -0.56 -18.58
N ARG A 269 -3.52 -0.04 -19.65
CA ARG A 269 -4.68 0.87 -19.56
C ARG A 269 -5.88 0.30 -20.23
#